data_3c6f81b5838b30eb233edf2a4674bccd
#
_entry.id   3c6f81b5838b30eb233edf2a4674bccd
#
_cell.length_a   1.000
_cell.length_b   1.000
_cell.length_c   1.000
_cell.angle_alpha   90.00
_cell.angle_beta   90.00
_cell.angle_gamma   90.00
#
_symmetry.space_group_name_H-M   'P 1'
#
loop_
_entity.id
_entity.type
_entity.pdbx_description
1 polymer ?
#
loop_
_entity_poly.entity_id
_entity_poly.type
_entity_poly.pdbx_seq_one_letter_code
_entity_poly.pdbx_strand_id
1 'polypeptide(L)'
;MAGNIPLVGFHDFLCVFISGHKQTIKLSSKDDILLKHLVDIMTAWEPELKNDIRFADLLKGCDAYIATGSNNSARYFDLYFSKYPNIIRRNRTSVAVLTGHETMDELNML
;
A
#
# COMPACT_ATOMS: atom_id res chain seq x y z
N MET A 1 -2.11 -5.03 0.68
CA MET A 1 -1.88 -3.64 1.17
C MET A 1 -2.02 -3.62 2.69
N ALA A 2 -1.38 -2.69 3.39
CA ALA A 2 -1.61 -2.45 4.82
C ALA A 2 -3.00 -1.81 5.02
N GLY A 3 -3.50 -1.74 6.26
CA GLY A 3 -4.83 -1.20 6.55
C GLY A 3 -4.89 -0.50 7.91
N ASN A 4 -3.77 0.07 8.34
CA ASN A 4 -3.68 0.82 9.60
C ASN A 4 -4.08 2.31 9.45
N ILE A 5 -4.10 2.79 8.21
CA ILE A 5 -4.52 4.14 7.83
C ILE A 5 -5.41 4.01 6.58
N PRO A 6 -6.51 4.77 6.46
CA PRO A 6 -7.33 4.76 5.26
C PRO A 6 -6.53 5.09 4.01
N LEU A 7 -6.77 4.36 2.92
CA LEU A 7 -6.10 4.55 1.62
C LEU A 7 -4.56 4.46 1.66
N VAL A 8 -3.99 3.77 2.64
CA VAL A 8 -2.51 3.63 2.75
C VAL A 8 -1.89 3.00 1.50
N GLY A 9 -2.63 2.16 0.78
CA GLY A 9 -2.21 1.54 -0.47
C GLY A 9 -2.43 2.38 -1.72
N PHE A 10 -3.04 3.57 -1.61
CA PHE A 10 -3.39 4.40 -2.76
C PHE A 10 -2.16 4.84 -3.57
N HIS A 11 -1.08 5.20 -2.90
CA HIS A 11 0.16 5.59 -3.58
C HIS A 11 0.70 4.46 -4.48
N ASP A 12 0.74 3.23 -3.97
CA ASP A 12 1.21 2.08 -4.74
C ASP A 12 0.25 1.77 -5.90
N PHE A 13 -1.05 1.84 -5.65
CA PHE A 13 -2.08 1.73 -6.69
C PHE A 13 -1.86 2.75 -7.81
N LEU A 14 -1.72 4.02 -7.46
CA LEU A 14 -1.54 5.10 -8.41
C LEU A 14 -0.26 4.94 -9.23
N CYS A 15 0.87 4.63 -8.59
CA CYS A 15 2.14 4.43 -9.29
C CYS A 15 2.07 3.31 -10.33
N VAL A 16 1.44 2.18 -9.98
CA VAL A 16 1.26 1.06 -10.92
C VAL A 16 0.30 1.44 -12.05
N PHE A 17 -0.78 2.15 -11.72
CA PHE A 17 -1.77 2.60 -12.69
C PHE A 17 -1.20 3.55 -13.72
N ILE A 18 -0.52 4.62 -13.31
CA ILE A 18 0.04 5.63 -14.24
C ILE A 18 1.22 5.10 -15.05
N SER A 19 1.87 4.02 -14.59
CA SER A 19 2.92 3.34 -15.36
C SER A 19 2.37 2.35 -16.41
N GLY A 20 1.04 2.23 -16.54
CA GLY A 20 0.39 1.42 -17.56
C GLY A 20 0.46 -0.09 -17.31
N HIS A 21 0.67 -0.52 -16.08
CA HIS A 21 0.72 -1.94 -15.73
C HIS A 21 -0.63 -2.46 -15.25
N LYS A 22 -0.92 -3.71 -15.59
CA LYS A 22 -2.04 -4.44 -14.99
C LYS A 22 -1.73 -4.73 -13.53
N GLN A 23 -2.74 -4.61 -12.67
CA GLN A 23 -2.56 -4.81 -11.25
C GLN A 23 -3.61 -5.71 -10.63
N THR A 24 -3.13 -6.65 -9.81
CA THR A 24 -3.96 -7.46 -8.94
C THR A 24 -3.75 -7.00 -7.50
N ILE A 25 -4.81 -6.55 -6.86
CA ILE A 25 -4.75 -5.88 -5.56
C ILE A 25 -5.35 -6.79 -4.50
N LYS A 26 -4.57 -7.07 -3.45
CA LYS A 26 -5.07 -7.64 -2.21
C LYS A 26 -5.18 -6.54 -1.17
N LEU A 27 -6.41 -6.20 -0.79
CA LEU A 27 -6.70 -5.23 0.26
C LEU A 27 -6.53 -5.84 1.66
N SER A 28 -6.36 -4.98 2.63
CA SER A 28 -6.52 -5.34 4.04
C SER A 28 -8.00 -5.39 4.39
N SER A 29 -8.42 -6.35 5.23
CA SER A 29 -9.79 -6.37 5.76
C SER A 29 -10.18 -5.14 6.59
N LYS A 30 -9.21 -4.33 6.98
CA LYS A 30 -9.43 -3.08 7.74
C LYS A 30 -9.59 -1.86 6.84
N ASP A 31 -9.26 -1.96 5.55
CA ASP A 31 -9.33 -0.88 4.57
C ASP A 31 -9.62 -1.48 3.18
N ASP A 32 -10.82 -1.97 3.00
CA ASP A 32 -11.23 -2.63 1.77
C ASP A 32 -12.35 -1.88 1.00
N ILE A 33 -12.89 -0.81 1.55
CA ILE A 33 -14.04 -0.08 1.00
C ILE A 33 -13.58 1.05 0.08
N LEU A 34 -12.70 1.92 0.57
CA LEU A 34 -12.40 3.19 -0.11
C LEU A 34 -11.74 3.00 -1.47
N LEU A 35 -10.74 2.11 -1.55
CA LEU A 35 -10.06 1.86 -2.83
C LEU A 35 -10.97 1.14 -3.83
N LYS A 36 -11.82 0.22 -3.37
CA LYS A 36 -12.82 -0.41 -4.24
C LYS A 36 -13.77 0.63 -4.82
N HIS A 37 -14.33 1.50 -3.96
CA HIS A 37 -15.23 2.57 -4.40
C HIS A 37 -14.56 3.51 -5.42
N LEU A 38 -13.31 3.88 -5.20
CA LEU A 38 -12.55 4.69 -6.16
C LEU A 38 -12.43 3.98 -7.52
N VAL A 39 -12.05 2.70 -7.52
CA VAL A 39 -11.91 1.90 -8.75
C VAL A 39 -13.27 1.73 -9.44
N ASP A 40 -14.36 1.57 -8.69
CA ASP A 40 -15.71 1.50 -9.26
C ASP A 40 -16.10 2.80 -9.97
N ILE A 41 -15.77 3.97 -9.40
CA ILE A 41 -15.98 5.26 -10.06
C ILE A 41 -15.11 5.35 -11.33
N MET A 42 -13.84 5.01 -11.25
CA MET A 42 -12.93 5.05 -12.40
C MET A 42 -13.42 4.13 -13.52
N THR A 43 -13.89 2.92 -13.20
CA THR A 43 -14.43 1.98 -14.19
C THR A 43 -15.79 2.37 -14.73
N ALA A 44 -16.56 3.20 -14.02
CA ALA A 44 -17.78 3.81 -14.54
C ALA A 44 -17.47 4.87 -15.60
N TRP A 45 -16.37 5.61 -15.46
CA TRP A 45 -15.90 6.57 -16.46
C TRP A 45 -15.22 5.89 -17.65
N GLU A 46 -14.41 4.86 -17.37
CA GLU A 46 -13.66 4.13 -18.40
C GLU A 46 -13.79 2.61 -18.16
N PRO A 47 -14.76 1.94 -18.82
CA PRO A 47 -15.05 0.51 -18.59
C PRO A 47 -13.89 -0.44 -18.91
N GLU A 48 -12.95 -0.05 -19.77
CA GLU A 48 -11.80 -0.88 -20.15
C GLU A 48 -10.84 -1.13 -18.98
N LEU A 49 -10.85 -0.26 -17.96
CA LEU A 49 -10.02 -0.42 -16.76
C LEU A 49 -10.28 -1.71 -15.98
N LYS A 50 -11.45 -2.36 -16.18
CA LYS A 50 -11.75 -3.68 -15.62
C LYS A 50 -10.77 -4.76 -16.07
N ASN A 51 -10.12 -4.58 -17.20
CA ASN A 51 -9.14 -5.50 -17.73
C ASN A 51 -7.75 -5.35 -17.08
N ASP A 52 -7.50 -4.19 -16.45
CA ASP A 52 -6.20 -3.82 -15.91
C ASP A 52 -6.17 -3.79 -14.38
N ILE A 53 -7.33 -3.65 -13.73
CA ILE A 53 -7.42 -3.58 -12.26
C ILE A 53 -8.30 -4.72 -11.75
N ARG A 54 -7.73 -5.58 -10.90
CA ARG A 54 -8.43 -6.71 -10.30
C ARG A 54 -8.17 -6.78 -8.80
N PHE A 55 -9.23 -7.04 -8.02
CA PHE A 55 -9.11 -7.37 -6.60
C PHE A 55 -9.10 -8.89 -6.41
N ALA A 56 -8.26 -9.38 -5.50
CA ALA A 56 -8.17 -10.81 -5.19
C ALA A 56 -7.72 -11.04 -3.73
N ASP A 57 -8.21 -12.12 -3.14
CA ASP A 57 -7.80 -12.53 -1.79
C ASP A 57 -6.42 -13.20 -1.77
N LEU A 58 -5.97 -13.71 -2.90
CA LEU A 58 -4.69 -14.37 -3.05
C LEU A 58 -3.97 -13.88 -4.30
N LEU A 59 -2.72 -13.44 -4.12
CA LEU A 59 -1.86 -13.01 -5.23
C LEU A 59 -1.09 -14.20 -5.77
N LYS A 60 -1.37 -14.57 -7.03
CA LYS A 60 -0.66 -15.64 -7.75
C LYS A 60 -0.44 -15.22 -9.20
N GLY A 61 0.70 -15.67 -9.78
CA GLY A 61 0.99 -15.47 -11.19
C GLY A 61 1.22 -14.02 -11.59
N CYS A 62 1.76 -13.21 -10.69
CA CYS A 62 2.18 -11.84 -10.99
C CYS A 62 3.69 -11.83 -11.30
N ASP A 63 4.11 -10.94 -12.18
CA ASP A 63 5.51 -10.79 -12.58
C ASP A 63 6.34 -10.04 -11.55
N ALA A 64 5.71 -9.16 -10.78
CA ALA A 64 6.33 -8.38 -9.71
C ALA A 64 5.35 -8.17 -8.54
N TYR A 65 5.88 -7.87 -7.36
CA TYR A 65 5.10 -7.70 -6.15
C TYR A 65 5.46 -6.42 -5.40
N ILE A 66 4.44 -5.68 -4.99
CA ILE A 66 4.58 -4.56 -4.04
C ILE A 66 3.83 -4.96 -2.76
N ALA A 67 4.53 -4.99 -1.64
CA ALA A 67 3.96 -5.35 -0.36
C ALA A 67 4.28 -4.29 0.70
N THR A 68 3.26 -3.93 1.49
CA THR A 68 3.39 -2.98 2.59
C THR A 68 2.88 -3.64 3.86
N GLY A 69 3.65 -3.59 4.93
CA GLY A 69 3.28 -4.20 6.20
C GLY A 69 4.24 -3.86 7.34
N SER A 70 3.97 -4.42 8.51
CA SER A 70 4.88 -4.33 9.66
C SER A 70 6.19 -5.07 9.39
N ASN A 71 7.20 -4.83 10.24
CA ASN A 71 8.47 -5.55 10.16
C ASN A 71 8.28 -7.08 10.26
N ASN A 72 7.31 -7.55 11.05
CA ASN A 72 6.98 -8.97 11.13
C ASN A 72 6.39 -9.49 9.81
N SER A 73 5.45 -8.76 9.22
CA SER A 73 4.85 -9.13 7.94
C SER A 73 5.89 -9.13 6.82
N ALA A 74 6.84 -8.20 6.85
CA ALA A 74 7.87 -8.08 5.84
C ALA A 74 8.75 -9.35 5.75
N ARG A 75 9.05 -10.03 6.87
CA ARG A 75 9.80 -11.30 6.87
C ARG A 75 9.10 -12.38 6.05
N TYR A 76 7.76 -12.45 6.14
CA TYR A 76 6.98 -13.38 5.33
C TYR A 76 6.97 -12.96 3.86
N PHE A 77 6.86 -11.67 3.58
CA PHE A 77 6.92 -11.16 2.21
C PHE A 77 8.28 -11.41 1.56
N ASP A 78 9.38 -11.22 2.29
CA ASP A 78 10.73 -11.58 1.84
C ASP A 78 10.80 -13.06 1.45
N LEU A 79 10.23 -13.96 2.26
CA LEU A 79 10.23 -15.39 1.98
C LEU A 79 9.41 -15.75 0.72
N TYR A 80 8.20 -15.15 0.58
CA TYR A 80 7.29 -15.51 -0.51
C TYR A 80 7.62 -14.82 -1.83
N PHE A 81 8.12 -13.58 -1.79
CA PHE A 81 8.31 -12.76 -2.98
C PHE A 81 9.77 -12.60 -3.42
N SER A 82 10.75 -13.15 -2.67
CA SER A 82 12.18 -13.04 -2.99
C SER A 82 12.56 -13.55 -4.38
N LYS A 83 11.77 -14.46 -4.93
CA LYS A 83 12.00 -15.06 -6.27
C LYS A 83 11.56 -14.14 -7.43
N TYR A 84 10.87 -13.05 -7.14
CA TYR A 84 10.30 -12.13 -8.10
C TYR A 84 10.84 -10.72 -7.87
N PRO A 85 10.85 -9.85 -8.88
CA PRO A 85 11.02 -8.42 -8.66
C PRO A 85 10.02 -7.93 -7.60
N ASN A 86 10.50 -7.26 -6.56
CA ASN A 86 9.61 -6.86 -5.48
C ASN A 86 10.04 -5.56 -4.81
N ILE A 87 9.06 -4.86 -4.23
CA ILE A 87 9.23 -3.71 -3.34
C ILE A 87 8.51 -4.04 -2.04
N ILE A 88 9.27 -4.29 -0.97
CA ILE A 88 8.71 -4.57 0.35
C ILE A 88 8.91 -3.35 1.24
N ARG A 89 7.82 -2.68 1.55
CA ARG A 89 7.80 -1.51 2.44
C ARG A 89 7.53 -1.96 3.87
N ARG A 90 8.40 -1.55 4.76
CA ARG A 90 8.37 -1.89 6.19
C ARG A 90 7.88 -0.69 7.01
N ASN A 91 7.85 -0.82 8.33
CA ASN A 91 7.60 0.29 9.23
C ASN A 91 8.57 1.43 8.90
N ARG A 92 8.04 2.65 8.92
CA ARG A 92 8.86 3.86 8.81
C ARG A 92 9.35 4.24 10.21
N THR A 93 10.54 4.80 10.26
CA THR A 93 11.08 5.44 11.45
C THR A 93 10.96 6.94 11.28
N SER A 94 10.37 7.61 12.26
CA SER A 94 10.37 9.06 12.36
C SER A 94 11.39 9.50 13.40
N VAL A 95 11.91 10.70 13.24
CA VAL A 95 12.80 11.36 14.19
C VAL A 95 12.25 12.74 14.49
N ALA A 96 12.37 13.15 15.75
CA ALA A 96 12.15 14.53 16.15
C ALA A 96 13.50 15.18 16.39
N VAL A 97 13.67 16.41 15.92
CA VAL A 97 14.86 17.21 16.17
C VAL A 97 14.48 18.24 17.21
N LEU A 98 15.12 18.17 18.39
CA LEU A 98 14.94 19.11 19.46
C LEU A 98 16.02 20.20 19.36
N THR A 99 15.62 21.45 19.47
CA THR A 99 16.50 22.62 19.43
C THR A 99 17.01 23.01 20.82
N GLY A 100 16.39 22.45 21.88
CA GLY A 100 16.67 22.75 23.28
C GLY A 100 15.91 23.95 23.84
N HIS A 101 14.96 24.46 23.06
CA HIS A 101 14.09 25.60 23.45
C HIS A 101 12.61 25.23 23.54
N GLU A 102 12.28 23.95 23.38
CA GLU A 102 10.92 23.44 23.40
C GLU A 102 10.29 23.60 24.80
N THR A 103 9.03 24.00 24.81
CA THR A 103 8.22 24.01 26.03
C THR A 103 7.81 22.60 26.42
N MET A 104 7.39 22.39 27.67
CA MET A 104 6.90 21.09 28.13
C MET A 104 5.66 20.64 27.34
N ASP A 105 4.82 21.56 26.90
CA ASP A 105 3.63 21.26 26.12
C ASP A 105 4.01 20.75 24.72
N GLU A 106 5.01 21.35 24.08
CA GLU A 106 5.54 20.89 22.78
C GLU A 106 6.19 19.50 22.89
N LEU A 107 6.93 19.25 23.99
CA LEU A 107 7.52 17.93 24.23
C LEU A 107 6.48 16.84 24.47
N ASN A 108 5.34 17.18 25.10
CA ASN A 108 4.24 16.24 25.32
C ASN A 108 3.44 15.91 24.05
N MET A 109 3.57 16.70 22.98
CA MET A 109 2.92 16.46 21.68
C MET A 109 3.76 15.61 20.73
N LEU A 110 5.00 15.28 21.07
CA LEU A 110 5.88 14.39 20.32
C LEU A 110 5.54 12.91 20.54
#